data_bc7097ac1d4d54daca21f0cf57420151
#
_entry.id   bc7097ac1d4d54daca21f0cf57420151
#
_cell.length_a   1.000
_cell.length_b   1.000
_cell.length_c   1.000
_cell.angle_alpha   90.00
_cell.angle_beta   90.00
_cell.angle_gamma   90.00
#
_symmetry.space_group_name_H-M   'P 1'
#
loop_
_entity.id
_entity.type
_entity.pdbx_description
1 polymer ?
#
loop_
_entity_poly.entity_id
_entity_poly.type
_entity_poly.pdbx_seq_one_letter_code
_entity_poly.pdbx_strand_id
1 'polypeptide(L)'
;MIIISSMDAETQVSLLLENYSELSVAQWTSDVILLKGFIHIFRNACNFTINERYEVEVKIVLNSSALPVIYDTGRAIVASYPHRYSDGSLCLETDTYIRMRFADGLTLLDWMEEIVEPYFFSYEYYTRFGVFPFGERPHGIEGIIQTYQELLHESDPKVVLRLMLFCVEGRYRGHNDCPCGSGKNSRKCHGRYLLPLMVDTKKNEIVSDDLDYIRKVIIEYDTTRNNMSKTKLTGNA
;
A
#
# COMPACT_ATOMS: atom_id res chain seq x y z
N MET A 1 12.26 -6.41 -2.27
CA MET A 1 12.59 -5.07 -2.85
C MET A 1 13.02 -4.11 -1.76
N ILE A 2 14.10 -3.33 -1.93
CA ILE A 2 14.47 -2.23 -1.02
C ILE A 2 13.63 -1.00 -1.39
N ILE A 3 12.98 -0.37 -0.40
CA ILE A 3 12.17 0.84 -0.59
C ILE A 3 13.05 2.08 -0.63
N ILE A 4 13.83 2.34 0.44
CA ILE A 4 14.79 3.43 0.51
C ILE A 4 16.17 2.86 0.82
N SER A 5 17.13 3.08 -0.09
CA SER A 5 18.51 2.70 0.14
C SER A 5 19.25 3.78 0.95
N SER A 6 20.26 3.37 1.70
CA SER A 6 21.12 4.34 2.41
C SER A 6 21.88 5.28 1.47
N MET A 7 22.08 4.87 0.21
CA MET A 7 22.75 5.73 -0.81
C MET A 7 21.83 6.87 -1.28
N ASP A 8 20.52 6.63 -1.34
CA ASP A 8 19.54 7.61 -1.82
C ASP A 8 18.94 8.45 -0.68
N ALA A 9 19.06 7.96 0.56
CA ALA A 9 18.38 8.52 1.73
C ALA A 9 18.70 10.00 1.96
N GLU A 10 19.97 10.39 1.85
CA GLU A 10 20.39 11.78 2.09
C GLU A 10 19.73 12.74 1.09
N THR A 11 19.76 12.40 -0.19
CA THR A 11 19.12 13.19 -1.26
C THR A 11 17.62 13.28 -1.07
N GLN A 12 16.96 12.17 -0.80
CA GLN A 12 15.51 12.13 -0.65
C GLN A 12 15.02 12.85 0.61
N VAL A 13 15.73 12.69 1.73
CA VAL A 13 15.40 13.40 2.98
C VAL A 13 15.67 14.90 2.85
N SER A 14 16.78 15.31 2.23
CA SER A 14 17.07 16.73 1.99
C SER A 14 15.96 17.39 1.16
N LEU A 15 15.55 16.75 0.06
CA LEU A 15 14.48 17.25 -0.78
C LEU A 15 13.14 17.32 -0.03
N LEU A 16 12.84 16.33 0.80
CA LEU A 16 11.65 16.32 1.65
C LEU A 16 11.67 17.51 2.64
N LEU A 17 12.79 17.74 3.33
CA LEU A 17 12.92 18.81 4.33
C LEU A 17 12.94 20.22 3.70
N GLU A 18 13.37 20.36 2.46
CA GLU A 18 13.26 21.63 1.71
C GLU A 18 11.78 22.00 1.47
N ASN A 19 10.91 21.01 1.23
CA ASN A 19 9.48 21.24 0.98
C ASN A 19 8.65 21.25 2.28
N TYR A 20 9.06 20.51 3.30
CA TYR A 20 8.43 20.47 4.62
C TYR A 20 9.39 21.03 5.67
N SER A 21 9.66 22.31 5.63
CA SER A 21 10.70 23.00 6.42
C SER A 21 10.47 22.99 7.93
N GLU A 22 9.29 22.61 8.41
CA GLU A 22 9.00 22.46 9.83
C GLU A 22 9.24 21.02 10.33
N LEU A 23 9.64 20.09 9.44
CA LEU A 23 10.20 18.80 9.82
C LEU A 23 11.71 18.92 10.06
N SER A 24 12.22 18.10 10.96
CA SER A 24 13.65 18.00 11.24
C SER A 24 14.06 16.55 11.51
N VAL A 25 15.35 16.25 11.30
CA VAL A 25 15.91 14.93 11.63
C VAL A 25 16.05 14.82 13.14
N ALA A 26 15.23 13.96 13.75
CA ALA A 26 15.31 13.64 15.18
C ALA A 26 16.34 12.52 15.46
N GLN A 27 16.50 11.59 14.53
CA GLN A 27 17.48 10.51 14.61
C GLN A 27 17.90 10.07 13.21
N TRP A 28 19.18 9.76 13.05
CA TRP A 28 19.75 9.15 11.85
C TRP A 28 20.77 8.09 12.25
N THR A 29 20.48 6.84 11.90
CA THR A 29 21.37 5.70 12.10
C THR A 29 21.63 4.99 10.77
N SER A 30 22.42 3.90 10.77
CA SER A 30 22.60 3.04 9.59
C SER A 30 21.32 2.40 9.08
N ASP A 31 20.31 2.21 9.97
CA ASP A 31 19.14 1.40 9.70
C ASP A 31 17.83 2.18 9.70
N VAL A 32 17.80 3.31 10.42
CA VAL A 32 16.56 4.07 10.63
C VAL A 32 16.81 5.56 10.63
N ILE A 33 15.92 6.30 9.96
CA ILE A 33 15.78 7.74 10.04
C ILE A 33 14.44 8.06 10.69
N LEU A 34 14.43 8.96 11.69
CA LEU A 34 13.23 9.53 12.28
C LEU A 34 13.20 11.02 12.00
N LEU A 35 12.12 11.46 11.35
CA LEU A 35 11.84 12.89 11.17
C LEU A 35 10.70 13.26 12.12
N LYS A 36 10.79 14.45 12.74
CA LYS A 36 9.75 14.98 13.63
C LYS A 36 9.51 16.44 13.36
N GLY A 37 8.29 16.86 13.61
CA GLY A 37 7.91 18.26 13.51
C GLY A 37 6.50 18.42 13.01
N PHE A 38 6.29 19.46 12.23
CA PHE A 38 4.97 19.77 11.69
C PHE A 38 4.95 19.67 10.17
N ILE A 39 3.81 19.24 9.65
CA ILE A 39 3.46 19.34 8.24
C ILE A 39 2.27 20.29 8.10
N HIS A 40 2.31 21.14 7.09
CA HIS A 40 1.22 22.04 6.77
C HIS A 40 0.54 21.54 5.49
N ILE A 41 -0.72 21.13 5.59
CA ILE A 41 -1.51 20.61 4.48
C ILE A 41 -2.44 21.71 3.97
N PHE A 42 -2.17 22.20 2.77
CA PHE A 42 -3.09 23.06 2.03
C PHE A 42 -3.58 22.31 0.78
N ARG A 43 -4.83 21.92 0.78
CA ARG A 43 -5.41 21.17 -0.35
C ARG A 43 -6.84 21.59 -0.62
N ASN A 44 -7.15 21.75 -1.91
CA ASN A 44 -8.52 22.02 -2.39
C ASN A 44 -8.93 20.88 -3.33
N ALA A 45 -9.97 20.16 -2.95
CA ALA A 45 -10.58 19.10 -3.76
C ALA A 45 -12.04 18.91 -3.34
N CYS A 46 -12.88 18.34 -4.19
CA CYS A 46 -14.28 18.01 -3.88
C CYS A 46 -15.08 19.19 -3.30
N ASN A 47 -14.82 20.43 -3.75
CA ASN A 47 -15.39 21.67 -3.22
C ASN A 47 -15.14 21.89 -1.72
N PHE A 48 -14.05 21.35 -1.20
CA PHE A 48 -13.62 21.50 0.18
C PHE A 48 -12.13 21.86 0.21
N THR A 49 -11.78 22.79 1.10
CA THR A 49 -10.39 23.22 1.29
C THR A 49 -9.99 22.94 2.71
N ILE A 50 -8.85 22.29 2.88
CA ILE A 50 -8.15 22.23 4.17
C ILE A 50 -6.95 23.17 4.15
N ASN A 51 -6.61 23.70 5.33
CA ASN A 51 -5.44 24.53 5.59
C ASN A 51 -5.06 24.30 7.05
N GLU A 52 -4.50 23.14 7.31
CA GLU A 52 -4.28 22.62 8.67
C GLU A 52 -2.83 22.21 8.88
N ARG A 53 -2.42 22.20 10.13
CA ARG A 53 -1.06 21.88 10.57
C ARG A 53 -1.09 20.70 11.52
N TYR A 54 -0.30 19.67 11.22
CA TYR A 54 -0.25 18.42 12.00
C TYR A 54 1.13 18.17 12.55
N GLU A 55 1.24 17.83 13.84
CA GLU A 55 2.47 17.35 14.43
C GLU A 55 2.64 15.87 14.17
N VAL A 56 3.75 15.49 13.53
CA VAL A 56 3.96 14.13 13.04
C VAL A 56 5.37 13.61 13.34
N GLU A 57 5.49 12.29 13.37
CA GLU A 57 6.75 11.57 13.28
C GLU A 57 6.73 10.69 12.02
N VAL A 58 7.77 10.77 11.20
CA VAL A 58 7.98 9.89 10.05
C VAL A 58 9.15 8.97 10.33
N LYS A 59 8.91 7.66 10.26
CA LYS A 59 9.92 6.61 10.42
C LYS A 59 10.24 5.97 9.09
N ILE A 60 11.51 5.97 8.71
CA ILE A 60 12.03 5.40 7.47
C ILE A 60 13.04 4.32 7.85
N VAL A 61 12.80 3.07 7.43
CA VAL A 61 13.73 1.96 7.63
C VAL A 61 14.57 1.80 6.35
N LEU A 62 15.89 1.93 6.50
CA LEU A 62 16.81 1.89 5.37
C LEU A 62 17.14 0.47 4.95
N ASN A 63 17.50 0.30 3.68
CA ASN A 63 17.95 -0.95 3.09
C ASN A 63 17.00 -2.14 3.34
N SER A 64 15.72 -1.87 3.46
CA SER A 64 14.69 -2.87 3.75
C SER A 64 13.49 -2.75 2.82
N SER A 65 12.58 -3.73 2.90
CA SER A 65 11.29 -3.70 2.20
C SER A 65 10.19 -3.01 3.01
N ALA A 66 10.50 -2.48 4.20
CA ALA A 66 9.54 -1.76 5.00
C ALA A 66 9.21 -0.42 4.37
N LEU A 67 7.92 -0.11 4.32
CA LEU A 67 7.42 1.18 3.87
C LEU A 67 7.72 2.27 4.91
N PRO A 68 7.86 3.54 4.49
CA PRO A 68 7.83 4.66 5.42
C PRO A 68 6.52 4.67 6.21
N VAL A 69 6.60 4.97 7.49
CA VAL A 69 5.43 5.03 8.39
C VAL A 69 5.34 6.43 8.98
N ILE A 70 4.13 6.96 9.03
CA ILE A 70 3.87 8.26 9.67
C ILE A 70 2.94 8.07 10.86
N TYR A 71 3.21 8.79 11.93
CA TYR A 71 2.46 8.82 13.17
C TYR A 71 1.92 10.22 13.42
N ASP A 72 0.66 10.33 13.82
CA ASP A 72 0.08 11.57 14.34
C ASP A 72 0.48 11.72 15.82
N THR A 73 1.56 12.47 16.07
CA THR A 73 2.06 12.72 17.44
C THR A 73 1.28 13.82 18.15
N GLY A 74 0.69 14.74 17.37
CA GLY A 74 -0.18 15.81 17.87
C GLY A 74 -1.58 15.35 18.30
N ARG A 75 -1.94 14.06 18.00
CA ARG A 75 -3.25 13.48 18.31
C ARG A 75 -4.44 14.22 17.67
N ALA A 76 -4.22 14.77 16.49
CA ALA A 76 -5.26 15.41 15.71
C ALA A 76 -6.27 14.37 15.16
N ILE A 77 -5.78 13.18 14.81
CA ILE A 77 -6.61 12.09 14.29
C ILE A 77 -7.27 11.34 15.44
N VAL A 78 -8.60 11.35 15.50
CA VAL A 78 -9.33 10.67 16.57
C VAL A 78 -9.13 9.16 16.53
N ALA A 79 -9.06 8.51 17.70
CA ALA A 79 -8.79 7.08 17.80
C ALA A 79 -9.85 6.17 17.14
N SER A 80 -11.06 6.69 16.93
CA SER A 80 -12.15 5.98 16.27
C SER A 80 -12.13 6.10 14.74
N TYR A 81 -11.20 6.85 14.16
CA TYR A 81 -11.04 6.93 12.71
C TYR A 81 -10.55 5.58 12.16
N PRO A 82 -11.23 5.00 11.16
CA PRO A 82 -10.98 3.63 10.73
C PRO A 82 -9.58 3.40 10.12
N HIS A 83 -8.95 4.47 9.63
CA HIS A 83 -7.61 4.42 9.01
C HIS A 83 -6.48 4.84 9.97
N ARG A 84 -6.62 4.55 11.27
CA ARG A 84 -5.57 4.72 12.27
C ARG A 84 -5.35 3.41 13.02
N TYR A 85 -4.11 2.93 13.04
CA TYR A 85 -3.75 1.72 13.78
C TYR A 85 -3.69 1.97 15.28
N SER A 86 -3.75 0.90 16.07
CA SER A 86 -3.72 0.96 17.54
C SER A 86 -2.40 1.50 18.11
N ASP A 87 -1.30 1.37 17.37
CA ASP A 87 0.01 1.92 17.71
C ASP A 87 0.16 3.41 17.37
N GLY A 88 -0.88 4.01 16.77
CA GLY A 88 -0.91 5.41 16.37
C GLY A 88 -0.39 5.71 14.98
N SER A 89 0.10 4.71 14.25
CA SER A 89 0.46 4.87 12.85
C SER A 89 -0.78 5.05 11.96
N LEU A 90 -0.60 5.71 10.84
CA LEU A 90 -1.67 6.03 9.91
C LEU A 90 -1.75 4.98 8.80
N CYS A 91 -2.96 4.48 8.53
CA CYS A 91 -3.24 3.57 7.43
C CYS A 91 -3.52 4.40 6.16
N LEU A 92 -2.47 4.66 5.39
CA LEU A 92 -2.52 5.59 4.26
C LEU A 92 -3.22 4.98 3.05
N GLU A 93 -2.70 3.86 2.57
CA GLU A 93 -3.12 3.11 1.39
C GLU A 93 -2.74 1.63 1.57
N THR A 94 -3.12 0.74 0.63
CA THR A 94 -2.64 -0.64 0.67
C THR A 94 -1.12 -0.70 0.47
N ASP A 95 -0.44 -1.56 1.22
CA ASP A 95 1.01 -1.76 1.11
C ASP A 95 1.41 -2.12 -0.33
N THR A 96 0.61 -2.94 -1.00
CA THR A 96 0.81 -3.30 -2.42
C THR A 96 0.86 -2.07 -3.31
N TYR A 97 -0.11 -1.16 -3.17
CA TYR A 97 -0.16 0.08 -3.97
C TYR A 97 1.08 0.92 -3.73
N ILE A 98 1.42 1.18 -2.46
CA ILE A 98 2.59 2.02 -2.11
C ILE A 98 3.89 1.38 -2.62
N ARG A 99 4.07 0.07 -2.44
CA ARG A 99 5.24 -0.67 -2.96
C ARG A 99 5.36 -0.60 -4.47
N MET A 100 4.26 -0.75 -5.22
CA MET A 100 4.24 -0.62 -6.67
C MET A 100 4.66 0.79 -7.10
N ARG A 101 4.18 1.84 -6.40
CA ARG A 101 4.58 3.23 -6.67
C ARG A 101 6.09 3.44 -6.41
N PHE A 102 6.65 2.89 -5.32
CA PHE A 102 8.10 2.93 -5.08
C PHE A 102 8.89 2.13 -6.13
N ALA A 103 8.35 1.03 -6.64
CA ALA A 103 8.96 0.30 -7.75
C ALA A 103 8.96 1.13 -9.05
N ASP A 104 7.95 1.99 -9.25
CA ASP A 104 7.87 2.95 -10.35
C ASP A 104 8.72 4.22 -10.15
N GLY A 105 9.41 4.35 -9.01
CA GLY A 105 10.33 5.46 -8.72
C GLY A 105 9.75 6.56 -7.84
N LEU A 106 8.66 6.29 -7.09
CA LEU A 106 8.14 7.23 -6.10
C LEU A 106 9.24 7.63 -5.11
N THR A 107 9.43 8.92 -4.89
CA THR A 107 10.35 9.46 -3.89
C THR A 107 9.65 9.65 -2.53
N LEU A 108 10.42 9.98 -1.48
CA LEU A 108 9.83 10.36 -0.19
C LEU A 108 8.99 11.64 -0.27
N LEU A 109 9.38 12.58 -1.13
CA LEU A 109 8.58 13.79 -1.37
C LEU A 109 7.26 13.43 -2.06
N ASP A 110 7.31 12.67 -3.15
CA ASP A 110 6.10 12.21 -3.84
C ASP A 110 5.19 11.40 -2.90
N TRP A 111 5.77 10.56 -2.02
CA TRP A 111 5.00 9.81 -1.02
C TRP A 111 4.25 10.75 -0.05
N MET A 112 4.87 11.84 0.39
CA MET A 112 4.18 12.85 1.20
C MET A 112 3.05 13.51 0.44
N GLU A 113 3.30 13.98 -0.80
CA GLU A 113 2.33 14.76 -1.59
C GLU A 113 1.19 13.92 -2.15
N GLU A 114 1.49 12.69 -2.61
CA GLU A 114 0.50 11.85 -3.32
C GLU A 114 -0.24 10.88 -2.40
N ILE A 115 0.30 10.57 -1.21
CA ILE A 115 -0.24 9.54 -0.32
C ILE A 115 -0.57 10.12 1.06
N VAL A 116 0.38 10.83 1.69
CA VAL A 116 0.16 11.35 3.05
C VAL A 116 -0.79 12.53 3.07
N GLU A 117 -0.60 13.53 2.22
CA GLU A 117 -1.52 14.69 2.17
C GLU A 117 -2.97 14.30 1.85
N PRO A 118 -3.26 13.42 0.86
CA PRO A 118 -4.61 12.94 0.62
C PRO A 118 -5.24 12.22 1.81
N TYR A 119 -4.45 11.54 2.66
CA TYR A 119 -4.95 10.94 3.89
C TYR A 119 -5.49 11.99 4.85
N PHE A 120 -4.71 13.05 5.15
CA PHE A 120 -5.17 14.13 6.03
C PHE A 120 -6.36 14.88 5.44
N PHE A 121 -6.37 15.10 4.13
CA PHE A 121 -7.53 15.66 3.45
C PHE A 121 -8.77 14.77 3.63
N SER A 122 -8.63 13.45 3.44
CA SER A 122 -9.72 12.48 3.60
C SER A 122 -10.24 12.44 5.03
N TYR A 123 -9.34 12.56 6.03
CA TYR A 123 -9.72 12.64 7.44
C TYR A 123 -10.59 13.86 7.73
N GLU A 124 -10.18 15.06 7.33
CA GLU A 124 -10.93 16.30 7.53
C GLU A 124 -12.27 16.28 6.79
N TYR A 125 -12.26 15.78 5.56
CA TYR A 125 -13.48 15.64 4.77
C TYR A 125 -14.47 14.67 5.43
N TYR A 126 -13.99 13.50 5.84
CA TYR A 126 -14.79 12.48 6.52
C TYR A 126 -15.36 12.99 7.85
N THR A 127 -14.54 13.66 8.65
CA THR A 127 -14.98 14.24 9.93
C THR A 127 -16.11 15.26 9.73
N ARG A 128 -16.08 16.01 8.63
CA ARG A 128 -17.09 17.02 8.33
C ARG A 128 -18.33 16.46 7.65
N PHE A 129 -18.19 15.52 6.73
CA PHE A 129 -19.27 15.08 5.84
C PHE A 129 -19.71 13.63 6.07
N GLY A 130 -18.98 12.83 6.85
CA GLY A 130 -19.30 11.45 7.14
C GLY A 130 -19.07 10.47 5.99
N VAL A 131 -18.39 10.91 4.92
CA VAL A 131 -18.11 10.09 3.72
C VAL A 131 -16.67 10.30 3.26
N PHE A 132 -16.06 9.30 2.63
CA PHE A 132 -14.72 9.41 2.07
C PHE A 132 -14.75 10.08 0.69
N PRO A 133 -13.95 11.15 0.45
CA PRO A 133 -14.01 11.94 -0.79
C PRO A 133 -13.58 11.15 -2.03
N PHE A 134 -12.68 10.19 -1.85
CA PHE A 134 -12.11 9.37 -2.95
C PHE A 134 -12.55 7.90 -2.88
N GLY A 135 -13.59 7.60 -2.06
CA GLY A 135 -13.98 6.25 -1.73
C GLY A 135 -13.09 5.64 -0.65
N GLU A 136 -13.41 4.44 -0.25
CA GLU A 136 -12.67 3.67 0.76
C GLU A 136 -12.09 2.42 0.10
N ARG A 137 -10.79 2.17 0.29
CA ARG A 137 -10.18 0.92 -0.13
C ARG A 137 -10.36 -0.13 0.94
N PRO A 138 -10.72 -1.36 0.56
CA PRO A 138 -10.73 -2.47 1.50
C PRO A 138 -9.33 -2.74 2.06
N HIS A 139 -9.30 -3.30 3.27
CA HIS A 139 -8.05 -3.74 3.91
C HIS A 139 -7.74 -5.21 3.61
N GLY A 140 -6.49 -5.63 3.86
CA GLY A 140 -6.06 -7.02 3.73
C GLY A 140 -6.16 -7.55 2.31
N ILE A 141 -6.62 -8.81 2.15
CA ILE A 141 -6.67 -9.49 0.86
C ILE A 141 -7.54 -8.76 -0.15
N GLU A 142 -8.67 -8.21 0.27
CA GLU A 142 -9.59 -7.50 -0.62
C GLU A 142 -8.92 -6.25 -1.21
N GLY A 143 -8.18 -5.50 -0.41
CA GLY A 143 -7.41 -4.35 -0.86
C GLY A 143 -6.28 -4.71 -1.82
N ILE A 144 -5.56 -5.80 -1.54
CA ILE A 144 -4.55 -6.34 -2.45
C ILE A 144 -5.19 -6.69 -3.80
N ILE A 145 -6.27 -7.48 -3.79
CA ILE A 145 -6.98 -7.88 -5.01
C ILE A 145 -7.47 -6.67 -5.78
N GLN A 146 -8.04 -5.65 -5.11
CA GLN A 146 -8.49 -4.43 -5.78
C GLN A 146 -7.33 -3.70 -6.46
N THR A 147 -6.16 -3.61 -5.81
CA THR A 147 -4.97 -3.01 -6.43
C THR A 147 -4.59 -3.74 -7.73
N TYR A 148 -4.60 -5.08 -7.72
CA TYR A 148 -4.32 -5.85 -8.95
C TYR A 148 -5.45 -5.80 -9.96
N GLN A 149 -6.71 -5.64 -9.57
CA GLN A 149 -7.81 -5.37 -10.51
C GLN A 149 -7.55 -4.09 -11.32
N GLU A 150 -7.09 -3.04 -10.65
CA GLU A 150 -6.74 -1.78 -11.29
C GLU A 150 -5.50 -1.92 -12.19
N LEU A 151 -4.42 -2.55 -11.70
CA LEU A 151 -3.17 -2.74 -12.44
C LEU A 151 -3.35 -3.63 -13.68
N LEU A 152 -4.17 -4.66 -13.57
CA LEU A 152 -4.38 -5.65 -14.64
C LEU A 152 -5.58 -5.32 -15.53
N HIS A 153 -6.39 -4.32 -15.17
CA HIS A 153 -7.66 -3.97 -15.83
C HIS A 153 -8.60 -5.18 -15.91
N GLU A 154 -8.74 -5.90 -14.79
CA GLU A 154 -9.57 -7.11 -14.68
C GLU A 154 -10.44 -7.04 -13.42
N SER A 155 -11.73 -7.27 -13.56
CA SER A 155 -12.69 -7.14 -12.44
C SER A 155 -12.96 -8.43 -11.68
N ASP A 156 -12.73 -9.60 -12.31
CA ASP A 156 -12.96 -10.90 -11.66
C ASP A 156 -11.77 -11.25 -10.73
N PRO A 157 -11.97 -11.32 -9.41
CA PRO A 157 -10.91 -11.67 -8.45
C PRO A 157 -10.21 -13.01 -8.74
N LYS A 158 -10.95 -14.00 -9.28
CA LYS A 158 -10.38 -15.30 -9.63
C LYS A 158 -9.45 -15.21 -10.83
N VAL A 159 -9.82 -14.38 -11.80
CA VAL A 159 -8.96 -14.11 -12.96
C VAL A 159 -7.75 -13.33 -12.54
N VAL A 160 -7.90 -12.31 -11.67
CA VAL A 160 -6.78 -11.55 -11.08
C VAL A 160 -5.78 -12.49 -10.42
N LEU A 161 -6.21 -13.37 -9.52
CA LEU A 161 -5.31 -14.34 -8.86
C LEU A 161 -4.59 -15.24 -9.87
N ARG A 162 -5.27 -15.69 -10.93
CA ARG A 162 -4.67 -16.48 -11.99
C ARG A 162 -3.59 -15.69 -12.76
N LEU A 163 -3.84 -14.42 -13.02
CA LEU A 163 -2.89 -13.53 -13.69
C LEU A 163 -1.69 -13.23 -12.78
N MET A 164 -1.89 -13.02 -11.47
CA MET A 164 -0.81 -12.87 -10.48
C MET A 164 0.08 -14.11 -10.43
N LEU A 165 -0.52 -15.31 -10.33
CA LEU A 165 0.22 -16.57 -10.39
C LEU A 165 1.05 -16.70 -11.68
N PHE A 166 0.47 -16.31 -12.80
CA PHE A 166 1.18 -16.33 -14.07
C PHE A 166 2.34 -15.32 -14.10
N CYS A 167 2.24 -14.19 -13.42
CA CYS A 167 3.36 -13.23 -13.32
C CYS A 167 4.58 -13.85 -12.64
N VAL A 168 4.40 -14.71 -11.64
CA VAL A 168 5.49 -15.30 -10.86
C VAL A 168 5.98 -16.62 -11.47
N GLU A 169 5.08 -17.49 -11.86
CA GLU A 169 5.38 -18.87 -12.27
C GLU A 169 5.41 -19.06 -13.80
N GLY A 170 4.81 -18.14 -14.54
CA GLY A 170 4.58 -18.28 -15.96
C GLY A 170 5.74 -17.85 -16.83
N ARG A 171 5.67 -18.28 -18.09
CA ARG A 171 6.57 -17.81 -19.16
C ARG A 171 5.75 -17.06 -20.20
N TYR A 172 5.92 -15.75 -20.24
CA TYR A 172 5.20 -14.94 -21.21
C TYR A 172 5.61 -15.27 -22.65
N ARG A 173 4.60 -15.60 -23.45
CA ARG A 173 4.71 -15.69 -24.92
C ARG A 173 3.47 -15.02 -25.51
N GLY A 174 3.67 -13.90 -26.19
CA GLY A 174 2.56 -13.05 -26.64
C GLY A 174 1.57 -13.70 -27.63
N HIS A 175 1.97 -14.80 -28.30
CA HIS A 175 1.10 -15.58 -29.21
C HIS A 175 0.33 -16.69 -28.51
N ASN A 176 0.67 -17.07 -27.27
CA ASN A 176 -0.08 -18.05 -26.50
C ASN A 176 -1.38 -17.43 -25.99
N ASP A 177 -2.33 -18.30 -25.65
CA ASP A 177 -3.59 -17.89 -25.05
C ASP A 177 -3.34 -17.11 -23.74
N CYS A 178 -4.19 -16.10 -23.51
CA CYS A 178 -4.10 -15.32 -22.29
C CYS A 178 -4.50 -16.15 -21.08
N PRO A 179 -3.73 -16.09 -19.99
CA PRO A 179 -4.07 -16.81 -18.74
C PRO A 179 -5.45 -16.47 -18.15
N CYS A 180 -6.05 -15.34 -18.57
CA CYS A 180 -7.39 -14.95 -18.15
C CYS A 180 -8.51 -15.92 -18.62
N GLY A 181 -8.22 -16.77 -19.63
CA GLY A 181 -9.19 -17.71 -20.16
C GLY A 181 -10.13 -17.15 -21.25
N SER A 182 -9.86 -15.96 -21.75
CA SER A 182 -10.70 -15.31 -22.79
C SER A 182 -10.59 -15.93 -24.19
N GLY A 183 -9.66 -16.87 -24.41
CA GLY A 183 -9.33 -17.40 -25.75
C GLY A 183 -8.58 -16.43 -26.67
N LYS A 184 -8.23 -15.23 -26.20
CA LYS A 184 -7.42 -14.27 -26.96
C LYS A 184 -5.95 -14.49 -26.67
N ASN A 185 -5.09 -14.20 -27.66
CA ASN A 185 -3.64 -14.20 -27.44
C ASN A 185 -3.22 -13.17 -26.41
N SER A 186 -2.25 -13.49 -25.55
CA SER A 186 -1.77 -12.63 -24.45
C SER A 186 -1.44 -11.21 -24.92
N ARG A 187 -0.72 -11.04 -26.04
CA ARG A 187 -0.37 -9.71 -26.60
C ARG A 187 -1.58 -8.85 -26.99
N LYS A 188 -2.75 -9.46 -27.25
CA LYS A 188 -4.01 -8.79 -27.61
C LYS A 188 -4.99 -8.71 -26.43
N CYS A 189 -4.55 -9.14 -25.23
CA CYS A 189 -5.34 -9.19 -24.02
C CYS A 189 -4.56 -8.53 -22.86
N HIS A 190 -4.23 -9.28 -21.82
CA HIS A 190 -3.57 -8.77 -20.61
C HIS A 190 -2.05 -8.60 -20.73
N GLY A 191 -1.43 -9.00 -21.85
CA GLY A 191 0.04 -8.98 -22.00
C GLY A 191 0.70 -7.64 -21.72
N ARG A 192 0.06 -6.53 -22.09
CA ARG A 192 0.57 -5.17 -21.83
C ARG A 192 0.60 -4.81 -20.34
N TYR A 193 -0.26 -5.43 -19.53
CA TYR A 193 -0.33 -5.23 -18.08
C TYR A 193 0.53 -6.24 -17.33
N LEU A 194 0.65 -7.48 -17.85
CA LEU A 194 1.45 -8.54 -17.28
C LEU A 194 2.96 -8.27 -17.43
N LEU A 195 3.38 -7.82 -18.61
CA LEU A 195 4.81 -7.65 -18.90
C LEU A 195 5.54 -6.74 -17.91
N PRO A 196 5.03 -5.56 -17.51
CA PRO A 196 5.70 -4.73 -16.51
C PRO A 196 5.88 -5.43 -15.16
N LEU A 197 4.92 -6.28 -14.74
CA LEU A 197 4.99 -7.04 -13.49
C LEU A 197 5.93 -8.24 -13.57
N MET A 198 6.15 -8.78 -14.77
CA MET A 198 6.99 -9.96 -14.99
C MET A 198 8.47 -9.60 -15.25
N VAL A 199 8.73 -8.47 -15.90
CA VAL A 199 10.07 -8.07 -16.34
C VAL A 199 10.79 -7.26 -15.27
N ASP A 200 10.07 -6.41 -14.55
CA ASP A 200 10.61 -5.65 -13.44
C ASP A 200 10.73 -6.56 -12.21
N THR A 201 11.97 -6.82 -11.78
CA THR A 201 12.25 -7.70 -10.65
C THR A 201 11.62 -7.21 -9.35
N LYS A 202 11.58 -5.90 -9.12
CA LYS A 202 10.97 -5.32 -7.91
C LYS A 202 9.46 -5.58 -7.88
N LYS A 203 8.78 -5.34 -9.02
CA LYS A 203 7.34 -5.59 -9.14
C LYS A 203 7.01 -7.07 -9.04
N ASN A 204 7.84 -7.93 -9.64
CA ASN A 204 7.65 -9.38 -9.56
C ASN A 204 7.79 -9.90 -8.13
N GLU A 205 8.77 -9.39 -7.35
CA GLU A 205 8.88 -9.68 -5.91
C GLU A 205 7.63 -9.25 -5.14
N ILE A 206 7.06 -8.07 -5.42
CA ILE A 206 5.82 -7.61 -4.76
C ILE A 206 4.68 -8.58 -5.05
N VAL A 207 4.48 -8.98 -6.32
CA VAL A 207 3.44 -9.95 -6.68
C VAL A 207 3.64 -11.28 -5.95
N SER A 208 4.89 -11.74 -5.81
CA SER A 208 5.23 -12.98 -5.09
C SER A 208 4.90 -12.88 -3.59
N ASP A 209 5.33 -11.78 -2.95
CA ASP A 209 5.07 -11.53 -1.53
C ASP A 209 3.55 -11.47 -1.24
N ASP A 210 2.78 -10.79 -2.10
CA ASP A 210 1.33 -10.68 -1.95
C ASP A 210 0.63 -12.03 -2.13
N LEU A 211 1.07 -12.86 -3.08
CA LEU A 211 0.54 -14.21 -3.24
C LEU A 211 0.83 -15.08 -2.01
N ASP A 212 2.02 -14.97 -1.44
CA ASP A 212 2.40 -15.73 -0.24
C ASP A 212 1.59 -15.26 0.98
N TYR A 213 1.35 -13.96 1.12
CA TYR A 213 0.45 -13.43 2.14
C TYR A 213 -0.98 -13.95 1.98
N ILE A 214 -1.54 -13.92 0.77
CA ILE A 214 -2.89 -14.43 0.47
C ILE A 214 -2.97 -15.93 0.82
N ARG A 215 -1.99 -16.74 0.40
CA ARG A 215 -1.92 -18.18 0.71
C ARG A 215 -1.92 -18.43 2.22
N LYS A 216 -1.08 -17.68 2.95
CA LYS A 216 -0.97 -17.80 4.41
C LYS A 216 -2.29 -17.52 5.11
N VAL A 217 -2.96 -16.42 4.78
CA VAL A 217 -4.24 -16.04 5.39
C VAL A 217 -5.34 -17.08 5.11
N ILE A 218 -5.39 -17.62 3.88
CA ILE A 218 -6.37 -18.66 3.52
C ILE A 218 -6.13 -19.93 4.35
N ILE A 219 -4.89 -20.38 4.50
CA ILE A 219 -4.53 -21.57 5.30
C ILE A 219 -4.91 -21.37 6.78
N GLU A 220 -4.60 -20.21 7.34
CA GLU A 220 -4.95 -19.88 8.73
C GLU A 220 -6.47 -19.88 8.94
N TYR A 221 -7.24 -19.32 8.00
CA TYR A 221 -8.70 -19.33 8.04
C TYR A 221 -9.28 -20.75 8.02
N ASP A 222 -8.81 -21.59 7.10
CA ASP A 222 -9.26 -22.98 6.97
C ASP A 222 -8.90 -23.81 8.22
N THR A 223 -7.73 -23.60 8.80
CA THR A 223 -7.29 -24.27 10.02
C THR A 223 -8.18 -23.89 11.20
N THR A 224 -8.48 -22.62 11.36
CA THR A 224 -9.34 -22.11 12.44
C THR A 224 -10.76 -22.64 12.30
N ARG A 225 -11.32 -22.65 11.09
CA ARG A 225 -12.65 -23.19 10.78
C ARG A 225 -12.75 -24.66 11.11
N ASN A 226 -11.73 -25.46 10.74
CA ASN A 226 -11.69 -26.89 11.02
C ASN A 226 -11.60 -27.19 12.53
N ASN A 227 -10.86 -26.38 13.30
CA ASN A 227 -10.77 -26.52 14.75
C ASN A 227 -12.09 -26.16 15.44
N MET A 228 -12.78 -25.10 15.00
CA MET A 228 -14.11 -24.76 15.52
C MET A 228 -15.16 -25.83 15.25
N SER A 229 -15.07 -26.49 14.10
CA SER A 229 -15.98 -27.61 13.75
C SER A 229 -15.76 -28.83 14.64
N LYS A 230 -14.52 -29.15 14.99
CA LYS A 230 -14.18 -30.26 15.90
C LYS A 230 -14.64 -30.00 17.33
N THR A 231 -14.50 -28.78 17.84
CA THR A 231 -14.91 -28.41 19.21
C THR A 231 -16.44 -28.49 19.38
N LYS A 232 -17.22 -28.21 18.34
CA LYS A 232 -18.69 -28.36 18.39
C LYS A 232 -19.17 -29.83 18.40
N LEU A 233 -18.36 -30.75 17.88
CA LEU A 233 -18.70 -32.20 17.87
C LEU A 233 -18.36 -32.88 19.20
N THR A 234 -17.44 -32.35 19.99
CA THR A 234 -17.04 -32.93 21.28
C THR A 234 -17.76 -32.32 22.48
N GLY A 235 -18.57 -31.28 22.29
CA GLY A 235 -19.34 -30.63 23.38
C GLY A 235 -20.75 -31.12 23.61
N ASN A 236 -21.19 -32.18 22.92
CA ASN A 236 -22.51 -32.80 23.04
C ASN A 236 -22.43 -34.29 23.46
N ALA A 237 -21.51 -34.65 24.35
CA ALA A 237 -21.45 -35.99 24.98
C ALA A 237 -21.60 -35.85 26.49
#